data_6229ae1409abcb8c7e25e108461c9ac1
#
_entry.id   6229ae1409abcb8c7e25e108461c9ac1
#
_cell.length_a   1.000
_cell.length_b   1.000
_cell.length_c   1.000
_cell.angle_alpha   90.00
_cell.angle_beta   90.00
_cell.angle_gamma   90.00
#
_symmetry.space_group_name_H-M   'P 1'
#
loop_
_entity.id
_entity.type
_entity.pdbx_description
1 polymer ?
#
loop_
_entity_poly.entity_id
_entity_poly.type
_entity_poly.pdbx_seq_one_letter_code
_entity_poly.pdbx_strand_id
1 'polypeptide(L)'
;MKMNKLLIVIFLIVFCVTGFAQQKANYELAERTREITQAPITKNTLLVRSNFIKGTDCFYYSFRTEEGKNYYWVDPKRKIKKLLFDNVELVSKISEITRKPYNHKNLDIEVKFLDKETFRFYFDRQDYTYNIRTKELKRWESEKTIDSTPYWMYYSPDSSYMLFAKRHNLYLVGNPLKGKDTTEIQLTFDGEKNYSFNREDEGEQDGRFLCNAKWFKRGNKFYALREDSRKVNDMWLIDVLAQPRPKLVTYKYEMAGDKNVIQYTLLIGDAESREVREIDITRWADQYVDIVYNSNDGKRLYLQRYKRTWDEADICMVDVESGEVKSLIHEENKPYLDYQMRSIAFLNDGEEILFRSERSGWGHYYLYDKDGNLKNQVTSGDWVASPLIKVDTLRRQIYFYGYGRQQGIDPYYYILYRA
;
A
#
# COMPACT_ATOMS: atom_id res chain seq x y z
N MET A 1 53.33 21.37 50.55
CA MET A 1 53.07 21.56 49.11
C MET A 1 53.40 20.36 48.19
N LYS A 2 54.13 19.31 48.69
CA LYS A 2 54.44 18.10 47.87
C LYS A 2 53.34 17.01 47.90
N MET A 3 52.48 16.99 48.93
CA MET A 3 51.44 15.97 49.11
C MET A 3 50.25 16.15 48.11
N ASN A 4 49.88 17.39 47.71
CA ASN A 4 48.77 17.65 46.78
C ASN A 4 49.09 17.23 45.34
N LYS A 5 50.34 17.21 44.91
CA LYS A 5 50.73 16.77 43.57
C LYS A 5 50.60 15.24 43.39
N LEU A 6 50.91 14.49 44.44
CA LEU A 6 50.79 13.04 44.43
C LEU A 6 49.32 12.59 44.39
N LEU A 7 48.45 13.29 45.14
CA LEU A 7 46.99 13.02 45.14
C LEU A 7 46.37 13.34 43.79
N ILE A 8 46.80 14.39 43.11
CA ILE A 8 46.31 14.75 41.76
C ILE A 8 46.76 13.70 40.73
N VAL A 9 48.00 13.21 40.82
CA VAL A 9 48.50 12.16 39.92
C VAL A 9 47.80 10.83 40.14
N ILE A 10 47.53 10.45 41.41
CA ILE A 10 46.74 9.25 41.72
C ILE A 10 45.30 9.40 41.23
N PHE A 11 44.67 10.56 41.36
CA PHE A 11 43.31 10.81 40.86
C PHE A 11 43.24 10.76 39.32
N LEU A 12 44.25 11.29 38.63
CA LEU A 12 44.37 11.20 37.16
C LEU A 12 44.60 9.75 36.68
N ILE A 13 45.43 8.97 37.41
CA ILE A 13 45.67 7.54 37.06
C ILE A 13 44.39 6.72 37.28
N VAL A 14 43.65 6.94 38.38
CA VAL A 14 42.39 6.25 38.67
C VAL A 14 41.33 6.63 37.62
N PHE A 15 41.29 7.88 37.17
CA PHE A 15 40.34 8.32 36.10
C PHE A 15 40.72 7.75 34.72
N CYS A 16 42.02 7.53 34.44
CA CYS A 16 42.47 6.86 33.21
C CYS A 16 42.18 5.36 33.19
N VAL A 17 42.09 4.70 34.36
CA VAL A 17 41.78 3.27 34.43
C VAL A 17 40.28 2.97 34.37
N THR A 18 39.42 3.96 34.69
CA THR A 18 37.95 3.81 34.58
C THR A 18 37.38 4.32 33.27
N GLY A 19 38.21 4.80 32.35
CA GLY A 19 37.80 5.17 31.00
C GLY A 19 37.57 3.93 30.14
N PHE A 20 36.51 3.16 30.40
CA PHE A 20 35.96 2.22 29.42
C PHE A 20 35.27 3.04 28.33
N ALA A 21 36.07 3.78 27.57
CA ALA A 21 35.59 4.34 26.31
C ALA A 21 35.49 3.18 25.30
N GLN A 22 34.28 2.78 25.01
CA GLN A 22 33.85 1.73 24.09
C GLN A 22 34.05 0.30 24.59
N GLN A 23 33.01 -0.29 25.14
CA GLN A 23 32.86 -1.73 25.11
C GLN A 23 32.96 -2.19 23.66
N LYS A 24 33.91 -3.07 23.37
CA LYS A 24 34.02 -3.68 22.05
C LYS A 24 32.66 -4.31 21.69
N ALA A 25 32.08 -3.95 20.54
CA ALA A 25 30.81 -4.48 20.12
C ALA A 25 30.86 -6.01 20.14
N ASN A 26 29.86 -6.62 20.78
CA ASN A 26 29.75 -8.07 20.86
C ASN A 26 29.04 -8.59 19.62
N TYR A 27 29.80 -8.77 18.54
CA TYR A 27 29.26 -9.28 17.27
C TYR A 27 28.75 -10.71 17.38
N GLU A 28 29.33 -11.54 18.23
CA GLU A 28 28.86 -12.90 18.47
C GLU A 28 27.47 -12.91 19.11
N LEU A 29 27.22 -12.04 20.10
CA LEU A 29 25.91 -11.88 20.69
C LEU A 29 24.89 -11.31 19.69
N ALA A 30 25.31 -10.36 18.86
CA ALA A 30 24.46 -9.80 17.82
C ALA A 30 24.06 -10.87 16.78
N GLU A 31 25.01 -11.72 16.37
CA GLU A 31 24.74 -12.82 15.44
C GLU A 31 23.80 -13.86 16.06
N ARG A 32 24.06 -14.27 17.29
CA ARG A 32 23.18 -15.17 18.04
C ARG A 32 21.77 -14.59 18.23
N THR A 33 21.66 -13.28 18.49
CA THR A 33 20.35 -12.61 18.57
C THR A 33 19.66 -12.63 17.22
N ARG A 34 20.40 -12.43 16.12
CA ARG A 34 19.87 -12.54 14.76
C ARG A 34 19.35 -13.94 14.47
N GLU A 35 20.08 -14.97 14.84
CA GLU A 35 19.64 -16.38 14.67
C GLU A 35 18.36 -16.68 15.44
N ILE A 36 18.24 -16.20 16.67
CA ILE A 36 17.04 -16.36 17.49
C ILE A 36 15.84 -15.64 16.84
N THR A 37 16.03 -14.38 16.40
CA THR A 37 14.96 -13.62 15.74
C THR A 37 14.59 -14.19 14.36
N GLN A 38 15.46 -14.98 13.76
CA GLN A 38 15.22 -15.71 12.55
C GLN A 38 14.66 -17.12 12.74
N ALA A 39 14.58 -17.60 13.98
CA ALA A 39 14.02 -18.91 14.29
C ALA A 39 12.56 -19.04 13.82
N PRO A 40 12.11 -20.25 13.46
CA PRO A 40 10.73 -20.47 12.97
C PRO A 40 9.65 -19.91 13.90
N ILE A 41 9.89 -19.95 15.21
CA ILE A 41 8.95 -19.48 16.23
C ILE A 41 8.74 -17.95 16.19
N THR A 42 9.78 -17.19 15.82
CA THR A 42 9.73 -15.73 15.71
C THR A 42 9.39 -15.26 14.30
N LYS A 43 9.63 -16.08 13.28
CA LYS A 43 9.26 -15.79 11.87
C LYS A 43 7.80 -16.05 11.56
N ASN A 44 7.16 -16.94 12.28
CA ASN A 44 5.72 -17.13 12.18
C ASN A 44 5.04 -16.07 13.03
N THR A 45 4.60 -15.02 12.38
CA THR A 45 3.87 -13.96 13.05
C THR A 45 2.57 -14.47 13.66
N LEU A 46 2.02 -13.73 14.60
CA LEU A 46 0.69 -13.99 15.18
C LEU A 46 -0.44 -13.94 14.12
N LEU A 47 -0.11 -13.47 12.93
CA LEU A 47 -1.03 -13.36 11.81
C LEU A 47 -0.68 -14.37 10.71
N VAL A 48 -1.55 -15.34 10.49
CA VAL A 48 -1.51 -16.22 9.31
C VAL A 48 -2.23 -15.50 8.17
N ARG A 49 -1.49 -15.07 7.15
CA ARG A 49 -2.08 -14.40 5.97
C ARG A 49 -2.77 -15.43 5.08
N SER A 50 -4.10 -15.36 5.03
CA SER A 50 -4.91 -16.17 4.12
C SER A 50 -5.01 -15.48 2.75
N ASN A 51 -4.61 -16.19 1.69
CA ASN A 51 -4.67 -15.72 0.30
C ASN A 51 -5.79 -16.48 -0.41
N PHE A 52 -6.91 -15.83 -0.69
CA PHE A 52 -8.05 -16.45 -1.35
C PHE A 52 -7.77 -16.73 -2.84
N ILE A 53 -8.16 -17.92 -3.29
CA ILE A 53 -8.03 -18.33 -4.69
C ILE A 53 -9.24 -17.80 -5.45
N LYS A 54 -8.99 -16.95 -6.46
CA LYS A 54 -10.03 -16.28 -7.24
C LYS A 54 -11.05 -17.27 -7.80
N GLY A 55 -12.34 -16.96 -7.64
CA GLY A 55 -13.44 -17.81 -8.10
C GLY A 55 -13.72 -19.04 -7.25
N THR A 56 -13.17 -19.10 -6.02
CA THR A 56 -13.41 -20.18 -5.05
C THR A 56 -13.58 -19.62 -3.64
N ASP A 57 -14.03 -20.47 -2.71
CA ASP A 57 -14.01 -20.18 -1.27
C ASP A 57 -12.72 -20.68 -0.60
N CYS A 58 -11.85 -21.30 -1.37
CA CYS A 58 -10.59 -21.83 -0.89
C CYS A 58 -9.54 -20.73 -0.73
N PHE A 59 -8.63 -20.95 0.19
CA PHE A 59 -7.47 -20.08 0.35
C PHE A 59 -6.21 -20.91 0.62
N TYR A 60 -5.05 -20.31 0.46
CA TYR A 60 -3.79 -20.86 0.91
C TYR A 60 -3.12 -19.92 1.90
N TYR A 61 -2.24 -20.48 2.70
CA TYR A 61 -1.32 -19.73 3.56
C TYR A 61 0.00 -20.48 3.67
N SER A 62 1.04 -19.76 4.08
CA SER A 62 2.35 -20.37 4.37
C SER A 62 2.64 -20.33 5.86
N PHE A 63 3.36 -21.32 6.33
CA PHE A 63 3.82 -21.41 7.71
C PHE A 63 5.23 -22.01 7.74
N ARG A 64 6.13 -21.39 8.50
CA ARG A 64 7.51 -21.84 8.60
C ARG A 64 7.67 -22.83 9.74
N THR A 65 8.34 -23.95 9.47
CA THR A 65 8.70 -24.98 10.43
C THR A 65 10.22 -25.20 10.40
N GLU A 66 10.73 -26.10 11.21
CA GLU A 66 12.14 -26.53 11.16
C GLU A 66 12.51 -27.18 9.84
N GLU A 67 11.53 -27.77 9.14
CA GLU A 67 11.66 -28.37 7.81
C GLU A 67 11.52 -27.37 6.65
N GLY A 68 11.42 -26.06 6.95
CA GLY A 68 11.28 -25.00 5.98
C GLY A 68 9.90 -24.37 5.97
N LYS A 69 9.62 -23.59 4.92
CA LYS A 69 8.33 -22.90 4.74
C LYS A 69 7.37 -23.81 3.99
N ASN A 70 6.34 -24.28 4.67
CA ASN A 70 5.29 -25.10 4.10
C ASN A 70 4.11 -24.24 3.64
N TYR A 71 3.41 -24.69 2.60
CA TYR A 71 2.27 -24.02 2.01
C TYR A 71 1.04 -24.92 2.15
N TYR A 72 -0.04 -24.40 2.72
CA TYR A 72 -1.25 -25.14 3.01
C TYR A 72 -2.40 -24.62 2.19
N TRP A 73 -3.16 -25.53 1.58
CA TRP A 73 -4.43 -25.27 0.93
C TRP A 73 -5.58 -25.61 1.87
N VAL A 74 -6.58 -24.73 1.95
CA VAL A 74 -7.73 -24.88 2.85
C VAL A 74 -9.02 -24.71 2.07
N ASP A 75 -9.94 -25.66 2.23
CA ASP A 75 -11.34 -25.56 1.84
C ASP A 75 -12.20 -25.46 3.11
N PRO A 76 -12.65 -24.24 3.47
CA PRO A 76 -13.46 -24.03 4.68
C PRO A 76 -14.82 -24.74 4.62
N LYS A 77 -15.37 -24.87 3.40
CA LYS A 77 -16.70 -25.47 3.17
C LYS A 77 -16.68 -26.96 3.43
N ARG A 78 -15.65 -27.64 2.98
CA ARG A 78 -15.45 -29.08 3.20
C ARG A 78 -14.68 -29.40 4.47
N LYS A 79 -14.17 -28.39 5.19
CA LYS A 79 -13.29 -28.52 6.36
C LYS A 79 -12.01 -29.33 6.07
N ILE A 80 -11.43 -29.12 4.89
CA ILE A 80 -10.21 -29.82 4.44
C ILE A 80 -9.03 -28.85 4.53
N LYS A 81 -7.95 -29.33 5.14
CA LYS A 81 -6.62 -28.70 5.13
C LYS A 81 -5.60 -29.73 4.63
N LYS A 82 -4.77 -29.35 3.64
CA LYS A 82 -3.68 -30.20 3.11
C LYS A 82 -2.53 -29.33 2.64
N LEU A 83 -1.38 -29.94 2.40
CA LEU A 83 -0.29 -29.24 1.71
C LEU A 83 -0.76 -28.78 0.32
N LEU A 84 -0.40 -27.57 -0.06
CA LEU A 84 -0.63 -27.03 -1.40
C LEU A 84 0.21 -27.81 -2.43
N PHE A 85 1.45 -28.10 -2.05
CA PHE A 85 2.39 -28.96 -2.76
C PHE A 85 3.41 -29.55 -1.77
N ASP A 86 4.12 -30.58 -2.19
CA ASP A 86 5.25 -31.14 -1.47
C ASP A 86 6.53 -30.37 -1.86
N ASN A 87 7.23 -29.82 -0.88
CA ASN A 87 8.45 -29.01 -1.12
C ASN A 87 9.58 -29.87 -1.74
N VAL A 88 9.71 -31.11 -1.32
CA VAL A 88 10.76 -32.01 -1.83
C VAL A 88 10.48 -32.33 -3.30
N GLU A 89 9.24 -32.69 -3.62
CA GLU A 89 8.80 -32.99 -4.99
C GLU A 89 8.97 -31.76 -5.91
N LEU A 90 8.52 -30.59 -5.46
CA LEU A 90 8.62 -29.35 -6.25
C LEU A 90 10.07 -28.96 -6.51
N VAL A 91 10.92 -29.00 -5.49
CA VAL A 91 12.35 -28.68 -5.61
C VAL A 91 13.09 -29.69 -6.48
N SER A 92 12.74 -30.99 -6.41
CA SER A 92 13.29 -31.99 -7.31
C SER A 92 13.01 -31.65 -8.77
N LYS A 93 11.77 -31.31 -9.10
CA LYS A 93 11.37 -30.91 -10.47
C LYS A 93 12.09 -29.64 -10.95
N ILE A 94 12.27 -28.64 -10.04
CA ILE A 94 13.04 -27.45 -10.36
C ILE A 94 14.51 -27.84 -10.65
N SER A 95 15.09 -28.71 -9.84
CA SER A 95 16.47 -29.18 -10.00
C SER A 95 16.67 -29.93 -11.33
N GLU A 96 15.70 -30.74 -11.75
CA GLU A 96 15.71 -31.43 -13.05
C GLU A 96 15.72 -30.43 -14.22
N ILE A 97 14.86 -29.41 -14.16
CA ILE A 97 14.76 -28.39 -15.21
C ILE A 97 16.00 -27.50 -15.28
N THR A 98 16.54 -27.13 -14.11
CA THR A 98 17.64 -26.14 -14.02
C THR A 98 19.02 -26.79 -14.08
N ARG A 99 19.12 -28.10 -13.86
CA ARG A 99 20.37 -28.84 -13.69
C ARG A 99 21.20 -28.35 -12.49
N LYS A 100 20.56 -27.83 -11.45
CA LYS A 100 21.17 -27.32 -10.22
C LYS A 100 20.55 -28.00 -9.00
N PRO A 101 21.33 -28.35 -7.97
CA PRO A 101 20.80 -28.86 -6.72
C PRO A 101 20.23 -27.70 -5.88
N TYR A 102 19.05 -27.89 -5.29
CA TYR A 102 18.45 -26.97 -4.34
C TYR A 102 18.02 -27.68 -3.06
N ASN A 103 18.05 -26.97 -1.96
CA ASN A 103 17.57 -27.48 -0.67
C ASN A 103 16.10 -27.10 -0.49
N HIS A 104 15.23 -28.09 -0.32
CA HIS A 104 13.79 -27.89 -0.13
C HIS A 104 13.44 -27.06 1.11
N LYS A 105 14.30 -27.05 2.16
CA LYS A 105 14.13 -26.22 3.35
C LYS A 105 14.26 -24.72 3.05
N ASN A 106 14.96 -24.37 1.99
CA ASN A 106 15.17 -22.98 1.55
C ASN A 106 14.16 -22.51 0.50
N LEU A 107 13.13 -23.31 0.20
CA LEU A 107 12.09 -22.92 -0.73
C LEU A 107 11.22 -21.83 -0.11
N ASP A 108 11.42 -20.61 -0.56
CA ASP A 108 10.62 -19.44 -0.16
C ASP A 108 10.11 -18.75 -1.43
N ILE A 109 8.85 -19.00 -1.78
CA ILE A 109 8.23 -18.53 -3.01
C ILE A 109 6.97 -17.71 -2.71
N GLU A 110 6.67 -16.77 -3.58
CA GLU A 110 5.38 -16.08 -3.61
C GLU A 110 4.46 -16.79 -4.61
N VAL A 111 3.39 -17.37 -4.11
CA VAL A 111 2.41 -18.11 -4.93
C VAL A 111 1.37 -17.13 -5.48
N LYS A 112 1.19 -17.12 -6.81
CA LYS A 112 0.15 -16.33 -7.50
C LYS A 112 -0.72 -17.23 -8.36
N PHE A 113 -1.94 -17.52 -7.92
CA PHE A 113 -2.87 -18.36 -8.67
C PHE A 113 -3.31 -17.67 -9.97
N LEU A 114 -3.16 -18.37 -11.09
CA LEU A 114 -3.64 -17.97 -12.41
C LEU A 114 -5.09 -18.43 -12.60
N ASP A 115 -5.39 -19.64 -12.13
CA ASP A 115 -6.70 -20.26 -12.12
C ASP A 115 -6.91 -21.06 -10.82
N LYS A 116 -7.91 -21.96 -10.77
CA LYS A 116 -8.24 -22.75 -9.57
C LYS A 116 -7.21 -23.82 -9.20
N GLU A 117 -6.38 -24.24 -10.15
CA GLU A 117 -5.46 -25.36 -10.01
C GLU A 117 -4.01 -25.00 -10.32
N THR A 118 -3.77 -23.89 -11.02
CA THR A 118 -2.44 -23.51 -11.50
C THR A 118 -1.99 -22.20 -10.84
N PHE A 119 -0.80 -22.22 -10.30
CA PHE A 119 -0.17 -20.99 -9.80
C PHE A 119 1.17 -20.72 -10.48
N ARG A 120 1.53 -19.44 -10.53
CA ARG A 120 2.83 -18.93 -10.94
C ARG A 120 3.64 -18.58 -9.71
N PHE A 121 4.97 -18.76 -9.79
CA PHE A 121 5.93 -18.33 -8.78
C PHE A 121 7.28 -18.03 -9.42
N TYR A 122 8.06 -17.21 -8.74
CA TYR A 122 9.43 -16.86 -9.13
C TYR A 122 10.43 -17.57 -8.23
N PHE A 123 11.46 -18.20 -8.82
CA PHE A 123 12.52 -18.88 -8.10
C PHE A 123 13.81 -18.92 -8.94
N ASP A 124 14.95 -18.65 -8.32
CA ASP A 124 16.29 -18.62 -8.96
C ASP A 124 16.32 -17.89 -10.32
N ARG A 125 15.79 -16.66 -10.33
CA ARG A 125 15.75 -15.75 -11.50
C ARG A 125 14.89 -16.24 -12.67
N GLN A 126 14.01 -17.17 -12.44
CA GLN A 126 13.09 -17.74 -13.44
C GLN A 126 11.67 -17.80 -12.89
N ASP A 127 10.71 -17.55 -13.76
CA ASP A 127 9.29 -17.78 -13.47
C ASP A 127 8.89 -19.20 -13.85
N TYR A 128 8.00 -19.78 -13.05
CA TYR A 128 7.45 -21.10 -13.23
C TYR A 128 5.93 -21.09 -13.05
N THR A 129 5.26 -22.06 -13.69
CA THR A 129 3.89 -22.45 -13.37
C THR A 129 3.86 -23.87 -12.82
N TYR A 130 3.02 -24.09 -11.82
CA TYR A 130 2.79 -25.40 -11.24
C TYR A 130 1.30 -25.67 -11.11
N ASN A 131 0.86 -26.82 -11.62
CA ASN A 131 -0.52 -27.29 -11.49
C ASN A 131 -0.63 -28.24 -10.29
N ILE A 132 -1.45 -27.87 -9.29
CA ILE A 132 -1.57 -28.63 -8.02
C ILE A 132 -2.25 -30.00 -8.18
N ARG A 133 -2.99 -30.22 -9.28
CA ARG A 133 -3.68 -31.50 -9.55
C ARG A 133 -2.80 -32.44 -10.33
N THR A 134 -2.23 -31.99 -11.44
CA THR A 134 -1.37 -32.81 -12.31
C THR A 134 0.07 -32.91 -11.83
N LYS A 135 0.46 -31.98 -10.90
CA LYS A 135 1.84 -31.83 -10.40
C LYS A 135 2.84 -31.46 -11.51
N GLU A 136 2.36 -30.93 -12.61
CA GLU A 136 3.19 -30.49 -13.73
C GLU A 136 3.85 -29.16 -13.41
N LEU A 137 5.19 -29.08 -13.59
CA LEU A 137 5.99 -27.85 -13.49
C LEU A 137 6.45 -27.47 -14.89
N LYS A 138 6.24 -26.22 -15.27
CA LYS A 138 6.71 -25.62 -16.51
C LYS A 138 7.45 -24.31 -16.25
N ARG A 139 8.48 -24.01 -17.05
CA ARG A 139 9.00 -22.66 -17.10
C ARG A 139 7.91 -21.75 -17.65
N TRP A 140 7.71 -20.62 -16.98
CA TRP A 140 6.87 -19.58 -17.51
C TRP A 140 7.74 -18.68 -18.41
N GLU A 141 7.57 -18.85 -19.69
CA GLU A 141 8.05 -17.86 -20.65
C GLU A 141 6.96 -16.80 -20.72
N SER A 142 7.16 -15.67 -20.00
CA SER A 142 6.37 -14.50 -20.37
C SER A 142 6.69 -14.26 -21.85
N GLU A 143 5.70 -14.10 -22.69
CA GLU A 143 5.90 -13.29 -23.87
C GLU A 143 6.49 -12.00 -23.35
N LYS A 144 7.80 -11.85 -23.44
CA LYS A 144 8.45 -10.56 -23.32
C LYS A 144 8.03 -9.80 -24.58
N THR A 145 6.82 -9.32 -24.59
CA THR A 145 6.58 -8.02 -25.19
C THR A 145 7.54 -7.14 -24.42
N ILE A 146 8.69 -6.84 -24.99
CA ILE A 146 9.45 -5.66 -24.60
C ILE A 146 8.39 -4.58 -24.77
N ASP A 147 7.77 -4.20 -23.66
CA ASP A 147 6.87 -3.07 -23.65
C ASP A 147 7.77 -1.88 -23.93
N SER A 148 7.94 -1.62 -25.24
CA SER A 148 8.71 -0.47 -25.75
C SER A 148 7.93 0.83 -25.51
N THR A 149 6.77 0.73 -24.84
CA THR A 149 5.97 1.88 -24.43
C THR A 149 6.81 2.70 -23.45
N PRO A 150 7.15 3.95 -23.76
CA PRO A 150 7.86 4.80 -22.83
C PRO A 150 7.15 4.88 -21.49
N TYR A 151 7.88 4.83 -20.39
CA TYR A 151 7.37 4.77 -19.02
C TYR A 151 6.38 5.90 -18.66
N TRP A 152 6.45 7.03 -19.34
CA TRP A 152 5.58 8.19 -19.14
C TRP A 152 4.22 8.06 -19.82
N MET A 153 4.03 7.11 -20.77
CA MET A 153 2.77 6.93 -21.49
C MET A 153 1.72 6.30 -20.61
N TYR A 154 0.70 7.07 -20.26
CA TYR A 154 -0.43 6.60 -19.48
C TYR A 154 -1.72 6.68 -20.31
N TYR A 155 -2.09 5.56 -20.91
CA TYR A 155 -3.20 5.46 -21.86
C TYR A 155 -4.57 5.54 -21.18
N SER A 156 -5.53 6.19 -21.88
CA SER A 156 -6.95 6.08 -21.57
C SER A 156 -7.45 4.62 -21.70
N PRO A 157 -8.58 4.24 -21.07
CA PRO A 157 -9.09 2.87 -21.11
C PRO A 157 -9.31 2.32 -22.52
N ASP A 158 -9.71 3.16 -23.48
CA ASP A 158 -9.87 2.82 -24.89
C ASP A 158 -8.58 2.98 -25.71
N SER A 159 -7.51 3.41 -25.07
CA SER A 159 -6.21 3.71 -25.67
C SER A 159 -6.22 4.84 -26.72
N SER A 160 -7.23 5.71 -26.71
CA SER A 160 -7.32 6.83 -27.66
C SER A 160 -6.42 8.00 -27.30
N TYR A 161 -6.13 8.19 -26.01
CA TYR A 161 -5.35 9.30 -25.49
C TYR A 161 -4.31 8.86 -24.49
N MET A 162 -3.29 9.70 -24.28
CA MET A 162 -2.26 9.53 -23.27
C MET A 162 -2.11 10.82 -22.46
N LEU A 163 -1.98 10.68 -21.16
CA LEU A 163 -1.63 11.77 -20.25
C LEU A 163 -0.17 11.66 -19.83
N PHE A 164 0.48 12.80 -19.70
CA PHE A 164 1.83 12.89 -19.17
C PHE A 164 2.05 14.26 -18.52
N ALA A 165 3.10 14.39 -17.73
CA ALA A 165 3.54 15.66 -17.17
C ALA A 165 4.77 16.18 -17.92
N LYS A 166 4.85 17.51 -18.07
CA LYS A 166 5.99 18.22 -18.65
C LYS A 166 6.05 19.62 -18.04
N ARG A 167 7.23 20.04 -17.59
CA ARG A 167 7.39 21.35 -16.91
C ARG A 167 6.36 21.58 -15.82
N HIS A 168 6.17 20.57 -14.96
CA HIS A 168 5.20 20.54 -13.85
C HIS A 168 3.72 20.60 -14.25
N ASN A 169 3.40 20.72 -15.53
CA ASN A 169 2.04 20.81 -16.03
C ASN A 169 1.55 19.49 -16.65
N LEU A 170 0.22 19.33 -16.70
CA LEU A 170 -0.44 18.19 -17.29
C LEU A 170 -0.62 18.42 -18.81
N TYR A 171 -0.30 17.40 -19.58
CA TYR A 171 -0.41 17.37 -21.03
C TYR A 171 -1.20 16.15 -21.49
N LEU A 172 -1.83 16.33 -22.64
CA LEU A 172 -2.58 15.31 -23.37
C LEU A 172 -1.99 15.14 -24.76
N VAL A 173 -1.94 13.90 -25.26
CA VAL A 173 -1.60 13.60 -26.64
C VAL A 173 -2.50 12.45 -27.16
N GLY A 174 -2.91 12.51 -28.42
CA GLY A 174 -3.68 11.46 -29.03
C GLY A 174 -2.84 10.27 -29.45
N ASN A 175 -3.46 9.10 -29.53
CA ASN A 175 -2.83 7.89 -30.02
C ASN A 175 -3.00 7.77 -31.54
N PRO A 176 -1.90 7.82 -32.33
CA PRO A 176 -1.99 7.72 -33.80
C PRO A 176 -2.53 6.37 -34.27
N LEU A 177 -2.34 5.29 -33.51
CA LEU A 177 -2.89 3.97 -33.81
C LEU A 177 -4.43 3.93 -33.71
N LYS A 178 -5.01 4.95 -33.07
CA LYS A 178 -6.46 5.17 -32.95
C LYS A 178 -6.95 6.32 -33.84
N GLY A 179 -6.11 6.82 -34.75
CA GLY A 179 -6.45 7.93 -35.64
C GLY A 179 -6.59 9.28 -34.95
N LYS A 180 -6.02 9.44 -33.74
CA LYS A 180 -6.03 10.71 -33.00
C LYS A 180 -4.79 11.55 -33.34
N ASP A 181 -4.96 12.87 -33.25
CA ASP A 181 -3.89 13.83 -33.46
C ASP A 181 -2.78 13.68 -32.40
N THR A 182 -1.52 13.69 -32.86
CA THR A 182 -0.32 13.54 -32.00
C THR A 182 0.24 14.86 -31.49
N THR A 183 -0.44 15.98 -31.74
CA THR A 183 -0.05 17.28 -31.18
C THR A 183 -0.17 17.25 -29.66
N GLU A 184 0.88 17.67 -28.96
CA GLU A 184 0.83 17.83 -27.50
C GLU A 184 -0.08 19.01 -27.14
N ILE A 185 -1.04 18.75 -26.27
CA ILE A 185 -1.98 19.75 -25.78
C ILE A 185 -1.68 19.98 -24.30
N GLN A 186 -1.29 21.20 -23.95
CA GLN A 186 -1.14 21.58 -22.56
C GLN A 186 -2.51 21.81 -21.92
N LEU A 187 -2.78 21.13 -20.81
CA LEU A 187 -4.06 21.18 -20.11
C LEU A 187 -4.04 22.12 -18.88
N THR A 188 -2.88 22.30 -18.24
CA THR A 188 -2.69 23.19 -17.10
C THR A 188 -1.50 24.12 -17.32
N PHE A 189 -1.47 25.30 -16.67
CA PHE A 189 -0.49 26.36 -17.00
C PHE A 189 0.17 26.95 -15.75
N ASP A 190 -0.13 26.43 -14.57
CA ASP A 190 0.26 26.95 -13.27
C ASP A 190 1.22 26.04 -12.50
N GLY A 191 1.67 24.97 -13.14
CA GLY A 191 2.58 24.00 -12.55
C GLY A 191 3.98 24.58 -12.34
N GLU A 192 4.51 24.35 -11.14
CA GLU A 192 5.87 24.71 -10.75
C GLU A 192 6.42 23.73 -9.70
N LYS A 193 7.67 23.88 -9.30
CA LYS A 193 8.26 23.06 -8.25
C LYS A 193 7.40 23.12 -6.96
N ASN A 194 7.16 21.97 -6.34
CA ASN A 194 6.27 21.80 -5.18
C ASN A 194 4.78 22.08 -5.45
N TYR A 195 4.39 22.21 -6.71
CA TYR A 195 3.02 22.29 -7.21
C TYR A 195 2.93 21.66 -8.59
N SER A 196 3.20 20.37 -8.66
CA SER A 196 3.52 19.66 -9.88
C SER A 196 2.55 18.52 -10.18
N PHE A 197 2.37 18.23 -11.46
CA PHE A 197 1.75 16.98 -11.92
C PHE A 197 2.76 15.87 -12.18
N ASN A 198 4.07 16.14 -12.12
CA ASN A 198 5.08 15.10 -12.20
C ASN A 198 4.97 14.18 -10.98
N ARG A 199 4.98 12.89 -11.22
CA ARG A 199 5.01 11.91 -10.14
C ARG A 199 6.39 11.80 -9.47
N GLU A 200 7.44 12.14 -10.22
CA GLU A 200 8.83 12.15 -9.77
C GLU A 200 9.37 13.56 -9.93
N ASP A 201 9.87 14.15 -8.86
CA ASP A 201 10.27 15.58 -8.82
C ASP A 201 11.74 15.78 -9.24
N GLU A 202 12.34 14.84 -9.98
CA GLU A 202 13.78 14.89 -10.31
C GLU A 202 14.06 15.06 -11.79
N GLY A 203 14.89 16.05 -12.11
CA GLY A 203 15.54 16.22 -13.39
C GLY A 203 15.17 17.45 -14.19
N GLU A 204 15.75 17.58 -15.38
CA GLU A 204 15.43 18.64 -16.34
C GLU A 204 13.96 18.52 -16.78
N GLN A 205 13.22 19.59 -16.57
CA GLN A 205 11.76 19.62 -16.71
C GLN A 205 11.26 19.60 -18.17
N ASP A 206 12.14 19.54 -19.16
CA ASP A 206 11.77 19.52 -20.58
C ASP A 206 11.39 18.12 -21.11
N GLY A 207 11.66 17.07 -20.33
CA GLY A 207 11.25 15.71 -20.64
C GLY A 207 9.76 15.46 -20.39
N ARG A 208 9.26 14.31 -20.89
CA ARG A 208 7.93 13.78 -20.56
C ARG A 208 8.05 12.85 -19.35
N PHE A 209 7.19 13.05 -18.36
CA PHE A 209 7.19 12.29 -17.12
C PHE A 209 5.83 11.63 -16.88
N LEU A 210 5.82 10.58 -16.10
CA LEU A 210 4.59 9.98 -15.62
C LEU A 210 3.85 10.99 -14.73
N CYS A 211 2.59 11.27 -15.05
CA CYS A 211 1.78 12.19 -14.27
C CYS A 211 1.05 11.50 -13.11
N ASN A 212 0.61 12.29 -12.13
CA ASN A 212 -0.23 11.83 -11.02
C ASN A 212 -1.73 11.77 -11.37
N ALA A 213 -2.12 12.18 -12.58
CA ALA A 213 -3.48 12.03 -13.07
C ALA A 213 -3.83 10.55 -13.30
N LYS A 214 -5.11 10.22 -13.14
CA LYS A 214 -5.64 8.87 -13.37
C LYS A 214 -6.88 8.91 -14.24
N TRP A 215 -7.00 7.97 -15.16
CA TRP A 215 -8.21 7.80 -15.95
C TRP A 215 -9.34 7.19 -15.12
N PHE A 216 -10.58 7.61 -15.40
CA PHE A 216 -11.73 6.83 -14.97
C PHE A 216 -11.74 5.47 -15.70
N LYS A 217 -12.43 4.49 -15.14
CA LYS A 217 -12.45 3.12 -15.69
C LYS A 217 -13.05 3.00 -17.09
N ARG A 218 -13.87 3.96 -17.50
CA ARG A 218 -14.49 4.05 -18.82
C ARG A 218 -14.52 5.49 -19.33
N GLY A 219 -14.56 5.65 -20.66
CA GLY A 219 -14.56 6.95 -21.31
C GLY A 219 -13.20 7.63 -21.30
N ASN A 220 -13.18 8.92 -21.58
CA ASN A 220 -12.00 9.74 -21.75
C ASN A 220 -11.87 10.83 -20.68
N LYS A 221 -12.57 10.68 -19.55
CA LYS A 221 -12.42 11.54 -18.39
C LYS A 221 -11.28 11.04 -17.49
N PHE A 222 -10.61 11.98 -16.84
CA PHE A 222 -9.54 11.72 -15.89
C PHE A 222 -9.68 12.62 -14.67
N TYR A 223 -8.96 12.28 -13.61
CA TYR A 223 -8.85 13.08 -12.41
C TYR A 223 -7.41 13.13 -11.92
N ALA A 224 -7.05 14.21 -11.23
CA ALA A 224 -5.76 14.36 -10.57
C ALA A 224 -5.95 15.02 -9.21
N LEU A 225 -5.34 14.44 -8.18
CA LEU A 225 -5.17 15.10 -6.88
C LEU A 225 -3.76 15.72 -6.88
N ARG A 226 -3.70 17.04 -6.80
CA ARG A 226 -2.45 17.80 -6.81
C ARG A 226 -2.19 18.38 -5.42
N GLU A 227 -0.97 18.24 -4.96
CA GLU A 227 -0.47 18.81 -3.71
C GLU A 227 0.22 20.13 -3.97
N ASP A 228 -0.08 21.13 -3.13
CA ASP A 228 0.62 22.40 -3.08
C ASP A 228 1.43 22.51 -1.79
N SER A 229 2.73 22.26 -1.89
CA SER A 229 3.65 22.38 -0.77
C SER A 229 4.57 23.61 -0.86
N ARG A 230 4.29 24.58 -1.75
CA ARG A 230 5.13 25.76 -1.97
C ARG A 230 5.36 26.59 -0.71
N LYS A 231 4.33 26.69 0.14
CA LYS A 231 4.38 27.46 1.40
C LYS A 231 4.88 26.64 2.59
N VAL A 232 4.98 25.34 2.46
CA VAL A 232 5.46 24.44 3.52
C VAL A 232 6.92 24.73 3.82
N ASN A 233 7.30 24.68 5.10
CA ASN A 233 8.67 24.93 5.53
C ASN A 233 9.63 23.82 5.05
N ASP A 234 10.90 24.21 4.90
CA ASP A 234 11.96 23.28 4.51
C ASP A 234 12.51 22.55 5.74
N MET A 235 12.70 21.25 5.57
CA MET A 235 13.51 20.40 6.46
C MET A 235 14.86 20.16 5.83
N TRP A 236 15.90 20.12 6.66
CA TRP A 236 17.28 19.93 6.22
C TRP A 236 17.83 18.61 6.76
N LEU A 237 18.43 17.83 5.87
CA LEU A 237 19.21 16.64 6.21
C LEU A 237 20.63 16.78 5.68
N ILE A 238 21.57 16.13 6.35
CA ILE A 238 22.94 16.00 5.85
C ILE A 238 23.11 14.57 5.36
N ASP A 239 23.24 14.38 4.05
CA ASP A 239 23.67 13.11 3.48
C ASP A 239 25.16 12.93 3.72
N VAL A 240 25.49 12.22 4.80
CA VAL A 240 26.86 11.94 5.23
C VAL A 240 27.58 10.92 4.34
N LEU A 241 26.84 10.18 3.51
CA LEU A 241 27.36 9.16 2.60
C LEU A 241 27.65 9.71 1.19
N ALA A 242 27.23 10.94 0.90
CA ALA A 242 27.49 11.58 -0.40
C ALA A 242 28.99 11.72 -0.66
N GLN A 243 29.39 11.48 -1.92
CA GLN A 243 30.78 11.60 -2.34
C GLN A 243 30.94 12.84 -3.23
N PRO A 244 32.07 13.54 -3.18
CA PRO A 244 33.26 13.33 -2.34
C PRO A 244 33.14 13.94 -0.93
N ARG A 245 32.03 14.58 -0.60
CA ARG A 245 31.79 15.24 0.71
C ARG A 245 30.32 15.13 1.12
N PRO A 246 30.00 15.23 2.40
CA PRO A 246 28.62 15.36 2.86
C PRO A 246 27.85 16.46 2.14
N LYS A 247 26.59 16.21 1.80
CA LYS A 247 25.71 17.11 1.04
C LYS A 247 24.50 17.49 1.88
N LEU A 248 24.13 18.77 1.83
CA LEU A 248 22.84 19.22 2.38
C LEU A 248 21.72 18.80 1.42
N VAL A 249 20.69 18.14 1.98
CA VAL A 249 19.44 17.80 1.29
C VAL A 249 18.31 18.60 1.94
N THR A 250 17.52 19.28 1.12
CA THR A 250 16.40 20.11 1.58
C THR A 250 15.11 19.59 0.94
N TYR A 251 14.06 19.43 1.75
CA TYR A 251 12.74 19.00 1.26
C TYR A 251 11.63 19.64 2.09
N LYS A 252 10.41 19.72 1.54
CA LYS A 252 9.24 20.25 2.24
C LYS A 252 8.77 19.26 3.30
N TYR A 253 8.55 19.75 4.52
CA TYR A 253 8.10 18.91 5.63
C TYR A 253 7.22 19.70 6.60
N GLU A 254 6.08 19.14 6.91
CA GLU A 254 5.09 19.70 7.83
C GLU A 254 5.37 19.23 9.26
N MET A 255 5.89 20.11 10.10
CA MET A 255 6.05 19.80 11.52
C MET A 255 4.75 20.02 12.30
N ALA A 256 4.62 19.37 13.44
CA ALA A 256 3.52 19.59 14.35
C ALA A 256 3.47 21.06 14.78
N GLY A 257 2.30 21.71 14.60
CA GLY A 257 2.09 23.14 14.91
C GLY A 257 2.41 24.11 13.77
N ASP A 258 2.92 23.64 12.64
CA ASP A 258 3.12 24.50 11.47
C ASP A 258 1.78 25.04 10.95
N LYS A 259 1.79 26.34 10.57
CA LYS A 259 0.63 26.99 9.97
C LYS A 259 0.54 26.76 8.46
N ASN A 260 1.71 26.62 7.82
CA ASN A 260 1.81 26.36 6.40
C ASN A 260 1.90 24.86 6.18
N VAL A 261 0.85 24.29 5.67
CA VAL A 261 0.67 22.85 5.43
C VAL A 261 0.34 22.59 3.97
N ILE A 262 0.51 21.35 3.50
CA ILE A 262 0.15 20.95 2.15
C ILE A 262 -1.33 21.23 1.91
N GLN A 263 -1.62 21.85 0.77
CA GLN A 263 -2.99 22.05 0.30
C GLN A 263 -3.27 21.10 -0.86
N TYR A 264 -4.50 20.66 -0.99
CA TYR A 264 -4.91 19.70 -2.00
C TYR A 264 -5.90 20.33 -2.98
N THR A 265 -5.66 20.12 -4.28
CA THR A 265 -6.58 20.50 -5.36
C THR A 265 -6.98 19.25 -6.14
N LEU A 266 -8.27 19.01 -6.25
CA LEU A 266 -8.79 17.97 -7.12
C LEU A 266 -9.13 18.57 -8.49
N LEU A 267 -8.59 17.97 -9.56
CA LEU A 267 -8.94 18.32 -10.93
C LEU A 267 -9.72 17.17 -11.56
N ILE A 268 -10.72 17.51 -12.34
CA ILE A 268 -11.42 16.60 -13.25
C ILE A 268 -11.31 17.15 -14.66
N GLY A 269 -10.87 16.31 -15.60
CA GLY A 269 -10.70 16.69 -17.00
C GLY A 269 -11.34 15.70 -17.96
N ASP A 270 -11.55 16.15 -19.18
CA ASP A 270 -12.08 15.38 -20.30
C ASP A 270 -11.14 15.53 -21.50
N ALA A 271 -10.65 14.41 -22.04
CA ALA A 271 -9.69 14.41 -23.13
C ALA A 271 -10.31 14.80 -24.49
N GLU A 272 -11.61 14.61 -24.67
CA GLU A 272 -12.30 15.01 -25.92
C GLU A 272 -12.55 16.52 -25.97
N SER A 273 -13.11 17.10 -24.91
CA SER A 273 -13.33 18.55 -24.82
C SER A 273 -12.05 19.31 -24.50
N ARG A 274 -11.02 18.63 -23.92
CA ARG A 274 -9.76 19.24 -23.44
C ARG A 274 -9.95 20.19 -22.25
N GLU A 275 -11.11 20.15 -21.64
CA GLU A 275 -11.43 20.97 -20.49
C GLU A 275 -10.92 20.32 -19.20
N VAL A 276 -10.41 21.14 -18.29
CA VAL A 276 -10.02 20.75 -16.92
C VAL A 276 -10.65 21.73 -15.98
N ARG A 277 -11.28 21.23 -14.92
CA ARG A 277 -11.87 22.07 -13.88
C ARG A 277 -11.38 21.65 -12.51
N GLU A 278 -11.25 22.60 -11.63
CA GLU A 278 -10.97 22.39 -10.22
C GLU A 278 -12.25 22.11 -9.45
N ILE A 279 -12.14 21.17 -8.51
CA ILE A 279 -13.23 20.81 -7.60
C ILE A 279 -12.78 21.22 -6.18
N ASP A 280 -13.57 22.03 -5.51
CA ASP A 280 -13.32 22.39 -4.11
C ASP A 280 -13.62 21.18 -3.20
N ILE A 281 -12.55 20.64 -2.64
CA ILE A 281 -12.58 19.51 -1.70
C ILE A 281 -12.20 19.94 -0.28
N THR A 282 -12.11 21.25 -0.03
CA THR A 282 -11.69 21.79 1.26
C THR A 282 -12.81 21.64 2.29
N ARG A 283 -12.49 21.05 3.43
CA ARG A 283 -13.33 21.09 4.63
C ARG A 283 -12.60 21.73 5.79
N TRP A 284 -11.36 21.35 5.98
CA TRP A 284 -10.46 21.92 6.98
C TRP A 284 -9.27 22.57 6.27
N ALA A 285 -8.78 23.66 6.81
CA ALA A 285 -7.58 24.32 6.29
C ALA A 285 -6.32 23.45 6.41
N ASP A 286 -6.36 22.48 7.31
CA ASP A 286 -5.31 21.52 7.60
C ASP A 286 -5.90 20.10 7.51
N GLN A 287 -5.77 19.47 6.34
CA GLN A 287 -6.37 18.19 6.03
C GLN A 287 -5.46 17.35 5.13
N TYR A 288 -5.60 16.04 5.23
CA TYR A 288 -5.12 15.07 4.23
C TYR A 288 -6.28 14.60 3.36
N VAL A 289 -6.00 14.30 2.11
CA VAL A 289 -6.99 13.81 1.15
C VAL A 289 -6.45 12.62 0.38
N ASP A 290 -7.26 11.56 0.30
CA ASP A 290 -6.99 10.39 -0.52
C ASP A 290 -8.17 10.09 -1.45
N ILE A 291 -7.89 9.74 -2.71
CA ILE A 291 -8.90 9.18 -3.61
C ILE A 291 -9.00 7.69 -3.34
N VAL A 292 -10.17 7.24 -2.88
CA VAL A 292 -10.38 5.86 -2.43
C VAL A 292 -11.12 4.96 -3.43
N TYR A 293 -11.93 5.54 -4.31
CA TYR A 293 -12.65 4.76 -5.32
C TYR A 293 -13.13 5.64 -6.48
N ASN A 294 -13.31 5.06 -7.67
CA ASN A 294 -14.09 5.64 -8.76
C ASN A 294 -15.07 4.61 -9.32
N SER A 295 -16.29 5.04 -9.65
CA SER A 295 -17.33 4.16 -10.19
C SER A 295 -16.98 3.64 -11.59
N ASN A 296 -17.55 2.49 -11.98
CA ASN A 296 -17.26 1.88 -13.27
C ASN A 296 -17.83 2.68 -14.43
N ASP A 297 -18.89 3.46 -14.20
CA ASP A 297 -19.50 4.34 -15.18
C ASP A 297 -18.76 5.69 -15.33
N GLY A 298 -17.78 5.97 -14.45
CA GLY A 298 -17.02 7.22 -14.48
C GLY A 298 -17.79 8.45 -14.01
N LYS A 299 -18.94 8.29 -13.35
CA LYS A 299 -19.78 9.41 -12.90
C LYS A 299 -19.53 9.84 -11.46
N ARG A 300 -18.97 8.96 -10.65
CA ARG A 300 -18.74 9.20 -9.21
C ARG A 300 -17.27 8.95 -8.86
N LEU A 301 -16.68 9.90 -8.16
CA LEU A 301 -15.36 9.77 -7.58
C LEU A 301 -15.51 9.84 -6.05
N TYR A 302 -14.86 8.96 -5.33
CA TYR A 302 -14.93 8.93 -3.88
C TYR A 302 -13.58 9.30 -3.28
N LEU A 303 -13.60 10.20 -2.33
CA LEU A 303 -12.42 10.63 -1.60
C LEU A 303 -12.65 10.52 -0.09
N GLN A 304 -11.57 10.39 0.62
CA GLN A 304 -11.51 10.44 2.07
C GLN A 304 -10.70 11.67 2.49
N ARG A 305 -11.24 12.46 3.39
CA ARG A 305 -10.56 13.61 3.99
C ARG A 305 -10.33 13.35 5.46
N TYR A 306 -9.17 13.76 5.97
CA TYR A 306 -8.81 13.67 7.38
C TYR A 306 -8.33 15.02 7.84
N LYS A 307 -8.83 15.47 8.97
CA LYS A 307 -8.22 16.56 9.69
C LYS A 307 -6.84 16.13 10.20
N ARG A 308 -5.83 16.97 10.11
CA ARG A 308 -4.45 16.62 10.47
C ARG A 308 -4.29 16.20 11.94
N THR A 309 -5.19 16.65 12.82
CA THR A 309 -5.27 16.21 14.22
C THR A 309 -5.78 14.77 14.39
N TRP A 310 -6.23 14.11 13.30
CA TRP A 310 -6.77 12.76 13.28
C TRP A 310 -7.99 12.52 14.18
N ASP A 311 -8.71 13.54 14.56
CA ASP A 311 -9.93 13.44 15.36
C ASP A 311 -11.21 13.47 14.53
N GLU A 312 -11.12 13.88 13.25
CA GLU A 312 -12.23 13.92 12.31
C GLU A 312 -11.85 13.37 10.93
N ALA A 313 -12.79 12.68 10.29
CA ALA A 313 -12.67 12.18 8.91
C ALA A 313 -14.01 12.21 8.18
N ASP A 314 -13.97 12.43 6.86
CA ASP A 314 -15.12 12.36 5.96
C ASP A 314 -14.86 11.34 4.86
N ILE A 315 -15.89 10.58 4.49
CA ILE A 315 -15.98 9.88 3.21
C ILE A 315 -16.91 10.69 2.33
N CYS A 316 -16.40 11.16 1.20
CA CYS A 316 -17.15 12.00 0.29
C CYS A 316 -17.33 11.35 -1.08
N MET A 317 -18.42 11.68 -1.72
CA MET A 317 -18.67 11.42 -3.14
C MET A 317 -18.60 12.74 -3.90
N VAL A 318 -17.88 12.73 -5.00
CA VAL A 318 -17.84 13.81 -5.99
C VAL A 318 -18.64 13.36 -7.20
N ASP A 319 -19.67 14.11 -7.56
CA ASP A 319 -20.33 13.96 -8.84
C ASP A 319 -19.43 14.50 -9.95
N VAL A 320 -19.05 13.64 -10.87
CA VAL A 320 -18.07 13.97 -11.92
C VAL A 320 -18.63 14.98 -12.92
N GLU A 321 -19.92 15.05 -13.11
CA GLU A 321 -20.55 15.96 -14.07
C GLU A 321 -20.76 17.35 -13.48
N SER A 322 -21.38 17.44 -12.30
CA SER A 322 -21.65 18.72 -11.65
C SER A 322 -20.44 19.27 -10.88
N GLY A 323 -19.56 18.41 -10.37
CA GLY A 323 -18.49 18.75 -9.45
C GLY A 323 -18.95 18.90 -8.01
N GLU A 324 -20.19 18.58 -7.70
CA GLU A 324 -20.71 18.61 -6.33
C GLU A 324 -19.97 17.61 -5.44
N VAL A 325 -19.57 18.06 -4.24
CA VAL A 325 -18.92 17.24 -3.22
C VAL A 325 -19.88 17.03 -2.07
N LYS A 326 -20.34 15.79 -1.90
CA LYS A 326 -21.26 15.38 -0.83
C LYS A 326 -20.51 14.56 0.21
N SER A 327 -20.54 14.95 1.50
CA SER A 327 -20.09 14.10 2.60
C SER A 327 -21.13 13.01 2.84
N LEU A 328 -20.72 11.74 2.73
CA LEU A 328 -21.56 10.55 2.92
C LEU A 328 -21.45 10.00 4.34
N ILE A 329 -20.24 9.94 4.89
CA ILE A 329 -19.96 9.44 6.22
C ILE A 329 -19.04 10.43 6.90
N HIS A 330 -19.45 10.93 8.05
CA HIS A 330 -18.60 11.71 8.94
C HIS A 330 -18.28 10.89 10.17
N GLU A 331 -17.01 10.84 10.54
CA GLU A 331 -16.51 10.13 11.71
C GLU A 331 -15.74 11.10 12.59
N GLU A 332 -16.05 11.10 13.89
CA GLU A 332 -15.33 11.87 14.91
C GLU A 332 -15.02 10.96 16.09
N ASN A 333 -13.80 11.02 16.62
CA ASN A 333 -13.41 10.33 17.85
C ASN A 333 -12.33 11.11 18.59
N LYS A 334 -12.41 11.09 19.91
CA LYS A 334 -11.42 11.73 20.79
C LYS A 334 -10.72 10.69 21.66
N PRO A 335 -9.41 10.78 21.82
CA PRO A 335 -8.52 11.86 21.34
C PRO A 335 -8.20 11.82 19.85
N TYR A 336 -8.36 10.68 19.16
CA TYR A 336 -8.09 10.52 17.72
C TYR A 336 -8.76 9.28 17.14
N LEU A 337 -8.88 9.23 15.82
CA LEU A 337 -9.27 8.05 15.03
C LEU A 337 -8.05 7.19 14.76
N ASP A 338 -8.16 5.87 14.92
CA ASP A 338 -7.08 4.95 14.55
C ASP A 338 -6.97 4.83 13.02
N TYR A 339 -6.09 5.65 12.45
CA TYR A 339 -5.85 5.67 10.99
C TYR A 339 -5.18 4.40 10.46
N GLN A 340 -4.46 3.65 11.28
CA GLN A 340 -3.77 2.42 10.85
C GLN A 340 -4.74 1.26 10.62
N MET A 341 -5.84 1.24 11.33
CA MET A 341 -6.86 0.19 11.23
C MET A 341 -8.06 0.58 10.35
N ARG A 342 -7.93 1.66 9.57
CA ARG A 342 -8.98 2.08 8.63
C ARG A 342 -9.26 1.01 7.60
N SER A 343 -10.54 0.82 7.29
CA SER A 343 -10.95 -0.10 6.24
C SER A 343 -12.26 0.40 5.61
N ILE A 344 -12.26 0.51 4.29
CA ILE A 344 -13.44 0.88 3.50
C ILE A 344 -13.49 -0.01 2.27
N ALA A 345 -14.68 -0.45 1.91
CA ALA A 345 -14.93 -1.17 0.66
C ALA A 345 -16.21 -0.65 0.00
N PHE A 346 -16.12 -0.34 -1.29
CA PHE A 346 -17.24 0.05 -2.12
C PHE A 346 -17.80 -1.20 -2.79
N LEU A 347 -19.07 -1.50 -2.53
CA LEU A 347 -19.75 -2.70 -3.01
C LEU A 347 -20.73 -2.35 -4.12
N ASN A 348 -20.89 -3.28 -5.08
CA ASN A 348 -21.81 -3.12 -6.18
C ASN A 348 -21.64 -1.75 -6.90
N ASP A 349 -20.40 -1.40 -7.18
CA ASP A 349 -20.02 -0.14 -7.83
C ASP A 349 -20.39 1.13 -7.04
N GLY A 350 -20.31 1.06 -5.71
CA GLY A 350 -20.59 2.20 -4.83
C GLY A 350 -22.04 2.34 -4.41
N GLU A 351 -22.92 1.38 -4.77
CA GLU A 351 -24.31 1.36 -4.27
C GLU A 351 -24.37 1.07 -2.77
N GLU A 352 -23.32 0.47 -2.22
CA GLU A 352 -23.16 0.27 -0.78
C GLU A 352 -21.70 0.52 -0.36
N ILE A 353 -21.53 0.98 0.86
CA ILE A 353 -20.22 1.29 1.46
C ILE A 353 -20.10 0.50 2.76
N LEU A 354 -19.11 -0.39 2.81
CA LEU A 354 -18.72 -1.08 4.04
C LEU A 354 -17.59 -0.27 4.69
N PHE A 355 -17.82 0.28 5.85
CA PHE A 355 -16.90 1.16 6.55
C PHE A 355 -16.60 0.64 7.95
N ARG A 356 -15.33 0.66 8.36
CA ARG A 356 -14.92 0.34 9.73
C ARG A 356 -14.89 1.61 10.56
N SER A 357 -15.65 1.60 11.67
CA SER A 357 -15.77 2.71 12.60
C SER A 357 -15.48 2.26 14.03
N GLU A 358 -15.01 3.17 14.85
CA GLU A 358 -14.76 2.97 16.30
C GLU A 358 -15.81 3.61 17.20
N ARG A 359 -16.92 4.07 16.63
CA ARG A 359 -18.01 4.78 17.32
C ARG A 359 -18.63 4.03 18.52
N SER A 360 -18.47 2.70 18.57
CA SER A 360 -18.93 1.88 19.69
C SER A 360 -17.90 1.70 20.80
N GLY A 361 -16.71 2.33 20.69
CA GLY A 361 -15.55 2.09 21.55
C GLY A 361 -14.66 0.94 21.08
N TRP A 362 -15.12 0.16 20.06
CA TRP A 362 -14.41 -0.93 19.43
C TRP A 362 -14.50 -0.81 17.92
N GLY A 363 -13.48 -1.29 17.22
CA GLY A 363 -13.45 -1.23 15.74
C GLY A 363 -14.37 -2.28 15.12
N HIS A 364 -15.46 -1.84 14.47
CA HIS A 364 -16.44 -2.70 13.82
C HIS A 364 -16.84 -2.24 12.44
N TYR A 365 -17.38 -3.14 11.63
CA TYR A 365 -17.88 -2.86 10.28
C TYR A 365 -19.34 -2.45 10.32
N TYR A 366 -19.63 -1.39 9.55
CA TYR A 366 -20.97 -0.81 9.36
C TYR A 366 -21.25 -0.73 7.86
N LEU A 367 -22.48 -1.04 7.46
CA LEU A 367 -22.90 -0.97 6.07
C LEU A 367 -23.78 0.26 5.86
N TYR A 368 -23.43 1.04 4.84
CA TYR A 368 -24.17 2.22 4.40
C TYR A 368 -24.70 2.02 3.00
N ASP A 369 -25.75 2.78 2.62
CA ASP A 369 -26.16 2.93 1.25
C ASP A 369 -25.29 3.98 0.49
N LYS A 370 -25.55 4.14 -0.80
CA LYS A 370 -24.84 5.11 -1.65
C LYS A 370 -25.01 6.57 -1.25
N ASP A 371 -26.06 6.88 -0.50
CA ASP A 371 -26.40 8.24 -0.07
C ASP A 371 -25.82 8.57 1.31
N GLY A 372 -25.17 7.60 1.95
CA GLY A 372 -24.51 7.74 3.26
C GLY A 372 -25.46 7.40 4.42
N ASN A 373 -26.62 6.78 4.18
CA ASN A 373 -27.50 6.33 5.26
C ASN A 373 -27.01 4.99 5.81
N LEU A 374 -26.90 4.91 7.12
CA LEU A 374 -26.54 3.66 7.81
C LEU A 374 -27.64 2.61 7.62
N LYS A 375 -27.30 1.47 7.01
CA LYS A 375 -28.21 0.32 6.86
C LYS A 375 -28.19 -0.58 8.09
N ASN A 376 -27.03 -1.01 8.54
CA ASN A 376 -26.85 -1.83 9.72
C ASN A 376 -25.39 -1.89 10.20
N GLN A 377 -25.21 -2.26 11.44
CA GLN A 377 -23.93 -2.72 11.98
C GLN A 377 -23.72 -4.19 11.58
N VAL A 378 -22.55 -4.53 11.04
CA VAL A 378 -22.22 -5.87 10.55
C VAL A 378 -21.52 -6.72 11.60
N THR A 379 -20.65 -6.10 12.40
CA THR A 379 -19.97 -6.76 13.52
C THR A 379 -20.13 -5.94 14.80
N SER A 380 -20.18 -6.60 15.96
CA SER A 380 -20.38 -5.94 17.26
C SER A 380 -19.76 -6.73 18.41
N GLY A 381 -19.60 -6.08 19.57
CA GLY A 381 -19.09 -6.66 20.81
C GLY A 381 -17.79 -6.00 21.29
N ASP A 382 -17.27 -6.48 22.43
CA ASP A 382 -16.09 -5.91 23.10
C ASP A 382 -14.77 -6.53 22.53
N TRP A 383 -14.54 -6.34 21.24
CA TRP A 383 -13.40 -6.86 20.51
C TRP A 383 -13.21 -6.08 19.21
N VAL A 384 -12.07 -6.25 18.55
CA VAL A 384 -11.73 -5.50 17.33
C VAL A 384 -11.85 -6.36 16.07
N ALA A 385 -12.59 -5.88 15.08
CA ALA A 385 -12.67 -6.41 13.73
C ALA A 385 -11.74 -5.62 12.79
N SER A 386 -10.64 -6.22 12.33
CA SER A 386 -9.66 -5.61 11.39
C SER A 386 -8.52 -6.59 11.09
N PRO A 387 -7.89 -6.57 9.91
CA PRO A 387 -8.35 -5.94 8.67
C PRO A 387 -9.41 -6.76 7.91
N LEU A 388 -10.07 -6.12 6.95
CA LEU A 388 -10.95 -6.78 5.98
C LEU A 388 -10.11 -7.60 5.00
N ILE A 389 -10.51 -8.85 4.77
CA ILE A 389 -9.75 -9.77 3.90
C ILE A 389 -10.48 -9.99 2.58
N LYS A 390 -11.80 -10.21 2.64
CA LYS A 390 -12.62 -10.49 1.46
C LYS A 390 -14.06 -10.05 1.69
N VAL A 391 -14.68 -9.53 0.65
CA VAL A 391 -16.12 -9.32 0.59
C VAL A 391 -16.70 -10.28 -0.44
N ASP A 392 -17.71 -11.05 -0.05
CA ASP A 392 -18.54 -11.88 -0.93
C ASP A 392 -19.90 -11.20 -1.08
N THR A 393 -20.02 -10.38 -2.12
CA THR A 393 -21.24 -9.62 -2.38
C THR A 393 -22.42 -10.51 -2.74
N LEU A 394 -22.16 -11.68 -3.37
CA LEU A 394 -23.22 -12.63 -3.75
C LEU A 394 -23.85 -13.31 -2.54
N ARG A 395 -23.02 -13.69 -1.55
CA ARG A 395 -23.49 -14.32 -0.32
C ARG A 395 -23.78 -13.33 0.80
N ARG A 396 -23.52 -12.05 0.56
CA ARG A 396 -23.64 -10.99 1.57
C ARG A 396 -22.81 -11.31 2.83
N GLN A 397 -21.53 -11.69 2.65
CA GLN A 397 -20.62 -12.07 3.71
C GLN A 397 -19.31 -11.31 3.60
N ILE A 398 -18.70 -11.04 4.76
CA ILE A 398 -17.34 -10.52 4.84
C ILE A 398 -16.44 -11.51 5.59
N TYR A 399 -15.18 -11.59 5.18
CA TYR A 399 -14.12 -12.31 5.86
C TYR A 399 -13.11 -11.27 6.35
N PHE A 400 -12.77 -11.36 7.62
CA PHE A 400 -11.89 -10.39 8.26
C PHE A 400 -11.13 -11.05 9.39
N TYR A 401 -10.01 -10.46 9.79
CA TYR A 401 -9.38 -10.82 11.04
C TYR A 401 -10.01 -10.06 12.20
N GLY A 402 -10.00 -10.69 13.36
CA GLY A 402 -10.40 -10.06 14.61
C GLY A 402 -9.56 -10.55 15.76
N TYR A 403 -9.48 -9.78 16.81
CA TYR A 403 -8.69 -10.08 17.99
C TYR A 403 -9.40 -9.61 19.26
N GLY A 404 -9.10 -10.28 20.39
CA GLY A 404 -9.73 -10.01 21.67
C GLY A 404 -11.12 -10.65 21.88
N ARG A 405 -11.67 -11.42 20.91
CA ARG A 405 -13.02 -11.99 20.99
C ARG A 405 -13.11 -13.30 21.77
N GLN A 406 -12.09 -14.16 21.68
CA GLN A 406 -12.14 -15.50 22.27
C GLN A 406 -11.50 -15.51 23.65
N GLN A 407 -12.22 -15.97 24.65
CA GLN A 407 -11.68 -16.18 26.00
C GLN A 407 -10.60 -17.27 25.99
N GLY A 408 -9.53 -17.07 26.78
CA GLY A 408 -8.42 -18.01 26.89
C GLY A 408 -7.42 -17.99 25.75
N ILE A 409 -7.62 -17.11 24.76
CA ILE A 409 -6.66 -16.83 23.71
C ILE A 409 -6.10 -15.42 23.95
N ASP A 410 -4.78 -15.29 23.81
CA ASP A 410 -4.12 -13.99 23.88
C ASP A 410 -4.79 -13.01 22.91
N PRO A 411 -5.25 -11.83 23.36
CA PRO A 411 -5.97 -10.87 22.53
C PRO A 411 -5.14 -10.31 21.36
N TYR A 412 -3.82 -10.48 21.36
CA TYR A 412 -2.96 -10.11 20.24
C TYR A 412 -3.00 -11.10 19.07
N TYR A 413 -3.61 -12.29 19.23
CA TYR A 413 -3.74 -13.22 18.11
C TYR A 413 -4.87 -12.82 17.17
N TYR A 414 -4.54 -12.75 15.90
CA TYR A 414 -5.49 -12.54 14.82
C TYR A 414 -6.18 -13.86 14.46
N ILE A 415 -7.51 -13.85 14.53
CA ILE A 415 -8.33 -15.00 14.17
C ILE A 415 -9.21 -14.64 12.98
N LEU A 416 -9.31 -15.53 11.99
CA LEU A 416 -10.15 -15.32 10.82
C LEU A 416 -11.62 -15.54 11.20
N TYR A 417 -12.45 -14.53 10.92
CA TYR A 417 -13.90 -14.55 11.12
C TYR A 417 -14.65 -14.35 9.82
N ARG A 418 -15.91 -14.72 9.88
CA ARG A 418 -16.90 -14.42 8.85
C ARG A 418 -18.15 -13.81 9.53
N ALA A 419 -18.70 -12.77 8.95
CA ALA A 419 -19.99 -12.17 9.28
C ALA A 419 -20.88 -12.07 8.04
#